data_228a4235dcbb266d07c5cf50a97bfa4d
#
_entry.id   228a4235dcbb266d07c5cf50a97bfa4d
#
_cell.length_a   1.000
_cell.length_b   1.000
_cell.length_c   1.000
_cell.angle_alpha   90.00
_cell.angle_beta   90.00
_cell.angle_gamma   90.00
#
_symmetry.space_group_name_H-M   'P 1'
#
loop_
_entity.id
_entity.type
_entity.pdbx_description
1 polymer ?
#
loop_
_entity_poly.entity_id
_entity_poly.type
_entity_poly.pdbx_seq_one_letter_code
_entity_poly.pdbx_strand_id
1 'polypeptide(L)'
;DRVINTLRASVDISQVGQCDICVIATKASGVAAAAKAIAPVIGPDCLVLTIQNGLGADRRLAQHMPMHNVLLGVADGFGASMKGPGHAHHNAMKLIRIGEITGGISPRLSALEALFQNAGFNAKAFENINTLIWEKFLCNVTFSAPCTVYEQTVGALMEDQDHWMVALAAMQ
;
A
#
# COMPACT_ATOMS: atom_id res chain seq x y z
N ASP A 1 15.18 -11.26 -16.69
CA ASP A 1 13.99 -10.41 -16.95
C ASP A 1 12.77 -11.30 -17.23
N ARG A 2 11.63 -10.95 -16.66
CA ARG A 2 10.34 -11.60 -16.91
C ARG A 2 9.50 -10.69 -17.78
N VAL A 3 9.03 -11.18 -18.91
CA VAL A 3 8.13 -10.43 -19.81
C VAL A 3 6.69 -10.89 -19.58
N ILE A 4 5.79 -9.93 -19.32
CA ILE A 4 4.36 -10.17 -19.20
C ILE A 4 3.67 -9.37 -20.31
N ASN A 5 3.06 -10.06 -21.27
CA ASN A 5 2.42 -9.48 -22.46
C ASN A 5 0.87 -9.61 -22.44
N THR A 6 0.30 -10.12 -21.35
CA THR A 6 -1.14 -10.28 -21.17
C THR A 6 -1.80 -9.12 -20.44
N LEU A 7 -0.99 -8.15 -19.95
CA LEU A 7 -1.52 -6.97 -19.26
C LEU A 7 -2.23 -6.04 -20.25
N ARG A 8 -3.38 -5.52 -19.82
CA ARG A 8 -4.06 -4.41 -20.47
C ARG A 8 -3.86 -3.15 -19.65
N ALA A 9 -3.68 -2.04 -20.29
CA ALA A 9 -3.59 -0.73 -19.66
C ALA A 9 -4.58 0.22 -20.31
N SER A 10 -5.29 1.01 -19.52
CA SER A 10 -6.18 2.05 -19.99
C SER A 10 -6.12 3.24 -19.04
N VAL A 11 -6.35 4.43 -19.55
CA VAL A 11 -6.59 5.67 -18.79
C VAL A 11 -8.09 5.91 -18.59
N ASP A 12 -8.94 5.08 -19.21
CA ASP A 12 -10.39 5.16 -19.14
C ASP A 12 -10.93 3.93 -18.40
N ILE A 13 -11.49 4.16 -17.22
CA ILE A 13 -12.04 3.11 -16.35
C ILE A 13 -13.21 2.36 -16.98
N SER A 14 -13.97 3.00 -17.87
CA SER A 14 -15.10 2.37 -18.54
C SER A 14 -14.71 1.17 -19.41
N GLN A 15 -13.43 1.09 -19.80
CA GLN A 15 -12.86 -0.01 -20.59
C GLN A 15 -12.45 -1.20 -19.74
N VAL A 16 -12.41 -1.07 -18.41
CA VAL A 16 -11.93 -2.14 -17.51
C VAL A 16 -13.03 -3.18 -17.26
N GLY A 17 -14.28 -2.76 -17.19
CA GLY A 17 -15.40 -3.64 -16.81
C GLY A 17 -15.43 -3.96 -15.31
N GLN A 18 -16.23 -4.95 -14.94
CA GLN A 18 -16.26 -5.43 -13.54
C GLN A 18 -14.99 -6.21 -13.22
N CYS A 19 -14.53 -6.08 -11.98
CA CYS A 19 -13.35 -6.78 -11.47
C CYS A 19 -13.65 -7.42 -10.11
N ASP A 20 -13.01 -8.55 -9.84
CA ASP A 20 -13.10 -9.26 -8.54
C ASP A 20 -12.20 -8.62 -7.51
N ILE A 21 -11.06 -8.07 -7.96
CA ILE A 21 -10.06 -7.45 -7.10
C ILE A 21 -9.57 -6.16 -7.74
N CYS A 22 -9.54 -5.08 -6.96
CA CYS A 22 -8.96 -3.81 -7.34
C CYS A 22 -7.85 -3.45 -6.34
N VAL A 23 -6.64 -3.17 -6.83
CA VAL A 23 -5.53 -2.71 -5.99
C VAL A 23 -5.29 -1.23 -6.25
N ILE A 24 -5.52 -0.40 -5.22
CA ILE A 24 -5.20 1.03 -5.28
C ILE A 24 -3.75 1.21 -4.83
N ALA A 25 -2.87 1.48 -5.79
CA ALA A 25 -1.44 1.68 -5.58
C ALA A 25 -0.96 3.09 -5.99
N THR A 26 -1.86 4.06 -6.00
CA THR A 26 -1.53 5.47 -6.25
C THR A 26 -0.77 6.09 -5.07
N LYS A 27 -0.22 7.28 -5.25
CA LYS A 27 0.23 8.10 -4.10
C LYS A 27 -0.94 8.41 -3.18
N ALA A 28 -0.69 8.64 -1.89
CA ALA A 28 -1.73 8.90 -0.89
C ALA A 28 -2.68 10.06 -1.27
N SER A 29 -2.15 11.10 -1.93
CA SER A 29 -2.93 12.22 -2.46
C SER A 29 -3.88 11.83 -3.59
N GLY A 30 -3.62 10.75 -4.31
CA GLY A 30 -4.44 10.25 -5.42
C GLY A 30 -5.54 9.26 -5.02
N VAL A 31 -5.60 8.83 -3.76
CA VAL A 31 -6.53 7.78 -3.31
C VAL A 31 -7.99 8.16 -3.52
N ALA A 32 -8.40 9.38 -3.14
CA ALA A 32 -9.78 9.83 -3.29
C ALA A 32 -10.20 9.92 -4.77
N ALA A 33 -9.33 10.43 -5.63
CA ALA A 33 -9.59 10.50 -7.06
C ALA A 33 -9.69 9.11 -7.69
N ALA A 34 -8.79 8.18 -7.31
CA ALA A 34 -8.84 6.80 -7.75
C ALA A 34 -10.13 6.11 -7.28
N ALA A 35 -10.50 6.26 -6.00
CA ALA A 35 -11.72 5.69 -5.43
C ALA A 35 -12.98 6.16 -6.18
N LYS A 36 -13.07 7.46 -6.46
CA LYS A 36 -14.17 8.03 -7.26
C LYS A 36 -14.21 7.45 -8.67
N ALA A 37 -13.05 7.30 -9.31
CA ALA A 37 -12.96 6.79 -10.68
C ALA A 37 -13.37 5.33 -10.77
N ILE A 38 -12.97 4.48 -9.81
CA ILE A 38 -13.28 3.03 -9.85
C ILE A 38 -14.68 2.69 -9.33
N ALA A 39 -15.34 3.58 -8.58
CA ALA A 39 -16.64 3.32 -7.97
C ALA A 39 -17.69 2.72 -8.96
N PRO A 40 -17.78 3.15 -10.24
CA PRO A 40 -18.73 2.57 -11.19
C PRO A 40 -18.45 1.11 -11.56
N VAL A 41 -17.23 0.60 -11.39
CA VAL A 41 -16.85 -0.77 -11.78
C VAL A 41 -16.68 -1.70 -10.56
N ILE A 42 -16.83 -1.18 -9.33
CA ILE A 42 -16.80 -1.97 -8.11
C ILE A 42 -18.16 -2.63 -7.90
N GLY A 43 -18.21 -3.93 -8.11
CA GLY A 43 -19.36 -4.75 -7.74
C GLY A 43 -19.45 -5.03 -6.24
N PRO A 44 -20.58 -5.60 -5.76
CA PRO A 44 -20.78 -5.85 -4.32
C PRO A 44 -19.75 -6.80 -3.71
N ASP A 45 -19.19 -7.71 -4.50
CA ASP A 45 -18.22 -8.72 -4.06
C ASP A 45 -16.77 -8.35 -4.42
N CYS A 46 -16.54 -7.21 -5.08
CA CYS A 46 -15.19 -6.78 -5.45
C CYS A 46 -14.37 -6.43 -4.20
N LEU A 47 -13.19 -7.00 -4.08
CA LEU A 47 -12.23 -6.65 -3.03
C LEU A 47 -11.39 -5.44 -3.45
N VAL A 48 -11.37 -4.40 -2.65
CA VAL A 48 -10.55 -3.20 -2.89
C VAL A 48 -9.42 -3.15 -1.87
N LEU A 49 -8.22 -3.50 -2.31
CA LEU A 49 -7.03 -3.43 -1.48
C LEU A 49 -6.33 -2.08 -1.66
N THR A 50 -6.05 -1.38 -0.57
CA THR A 50 -5.27 -0.14 -0.56
C THR A 50 -3.94 -0.37 0.15
N ILE A 51 -2.81 0.01 -0.50
CA ILE A 51 -1.44 -0.28 -0.02
C ILE A 51 -0.57 0.98 0.11
N GLN A 52 -1.16 2.16 0.25
CA GLN A 52 -0.43 3.41 0.41
C GLN A 52 0.33 3.49 1.73
N ASN A 53 1.44 4.22 1.72
CA ASN A 53 2.08 4.67 2.95
C ASN A 53 1.22 5.75 3.62
N GLY A 54 1.29 5.81 4.95
CA GLY A 54 0.59 6.81 5.76
C GLY A 54 -0.78 6.36 6.23
N LEU A 55 -1.55 7.30 6.74
CA LEU A 55 -2.84 7.07 7.40
C LEU A 55 -4.01 7.59 6.56
N GLY A 56 -5.22 7.07 6.83
CA GLY A 56 -6.49 7.62 6.35
C GLY A 56 -6.85 7.24 4.91
N ALA A 57 -6.24 6.19 4.33
CA ALA A 57 -6.68 5.65 3.04
C ALA A 57 -8.10 5.11 3.12
N ASP A 58 -8.43 4.39 4.18
CA ASP A 58 -9.76 3.88 4.51
C ASP A 58 -10.83 4.99 4.51
N ARG A 59 -10.57 6.10 5.20
CA ARG A 59 -11.50 7.25 5.27
C ARG A 59 -11.74 7.90 3.91
N ARG A 60 -10.72 7.94 3.05
CA ARG A 60 -10.86 8.47 1.68
C ARG A 60 -11.67 7.53 0.81
N LEU A 61 -11.53 6.22 0.98
CA LEU A 61 -12.29 5.22 0.26
C LEU A 61 -13.77 5.20 0.68
N ALA A 62 -14.04 5.35 1.98
CA ALA A 62 -15.39 5.37 2.56
C ALA A 62 -16.32 6.44 1.97
N GLN A 63 -15.76 7.49 1.37
CA GLN A 63 -16.53 8.54 0.70
C GLN A 63 -17.08 8.11 -0.66
N HIS A 64 -16.58 7.01 -1.24
CA HIS A 64 -16.88 6.63 -2.61
C HIS A 64 -17.35 5.18 -2.77
N MET A 65 -17.17 4.34 -1.77
CA MET A 65 -17.54 2.93 -1.83
C MET A 65 -17.89 2.34 -0.46
N PRO A 66 -18.66 1.25 -0.43
CA PRO A 66 -18.95 0.54 0.81
C PRO A 66 -17.68 -0.03 1.45
N MET A 67 -17.54 0.16 2.76
CA MET A 67 -16.35 -0.28 3.49
C MET A 67 -16.20 -1.80 3.59
N HIS A 68 -17.27 -2.56 3.38
CA HIS A 68 -17.17 -4.02 3.32
C HIS A 68 -16.38 -4.53 2.11
N ASN A 69 -16.19 -3.72 1.07
CA ASN A 69 -15.30 -4.05 -0.05
C ASN A 69 -13.82 -3.85 0.28
N VAL A 70 -13.49 -3.04 1.30
CA VAL A 70 -12.15 -2.52 1.50
C VAL A 70 -11.33 -3.41 2.42
N LEU A 71 -10.13 -3.73 1.96
CA LEU A 71 -9.03 -4.32 2.73
C LEU A 71 -7.87 -3.33 2.80
N LEU A 72 -7.15 -3.36 3.91
CA LEU A 72 -5.96 -2.54 4.11
C LEU A 72 -4.70 -3.36 3.90
N GLY A 73 -3.66 -2.72 3.40
CA GLY A 73 -2.38 -3.36 3.21
C GLY A 73 -1.20 -2.46 3.51
N VAL A 74 -0.09 -3.09 3.84
CA VAL A 74 1.21 -2.46 4.07
C VAL A 74 2.25 -3.18 3.23
N ALA A 75 2.92 -2.46 2.33
CA ALA A 75 4.04 -2.98 1.55
C ALA A 75 5.36 -2.68 2.28
N ASP A 76 5.93 -3.68 2.95
CA ASP A 76 7.18 -3.55 3.70
C ASP A 76 8.39 -3.86 2.83
N GLY A 77 9.40 -3.00 2.90
CA GLY A 77 10.65 -3.19 2.18
C GLY A 77 10.44 -3.38 0.68
N PHE A 78 9.43 -2.73 0.14
CA PHE A 78 9.09 -2.79 -1.28
C PHE A 78 9.79 -1.66 -2.01
N GLY A 79 10.60 -1.99 -2.97
CA GLY A 79 11.30 -1.03 -3.82
C GLY A 79 11.12 -1.39 -5.29
N ALA A 80 10.70 -0.41 -6.08
CA ALA A 80 10.64 -0.55 -7.51
C ALA A 80 11.03 0.77 -8.19
N SER A 81 11.65 0.69 -9.33
CA SER A 81 11.99 1.83 -10.17
C SER A 81 11.62 1.56 -11.62
N MET A 82 11.20 2.59 -12.33
CA MET A 82 10.96 2.51 -13.76
C MET A 82 12.27 2.67 -14.52
N LYS A 83 12.59 1.72 -15.38
CA LYS A 83 13.72 1.79 -16.32
C LYS A 83 13.33 2.39 -17.66
N GLY A 84 12.02 2.41 -17.94
CA GLY A 84 11.41 2.96 -19.15
C GLY A 84 9.94 2.63 -19.21
N PRO A 85 9.20 3.08 -20.23
CA PRO A 85 7.79 2.76 -20.40
C PRO A 85 7.57 1.24 -20.40
N GLY A 86 6.70 0.75 -19.52
CA GLY A 86 6.40 -0.68 -19.37
C GLY A 86 7.53 -1.53 -18.80
N HIS A 87 8.65 -0.94 -18.38
CA HIS A 87 9.79 -1.65 -17.81
C HIS A 87 10.00 -1.25 -16.35
N ALA A 88 9.48 -2.03 -15.42
CA ALA A 88 9.71 -1.88 -13.99
C ALA A 88 10.87 -2.77 -13.53
N HIS A 89 11.78 -2.21 -12.75
CA HIS A 89 12.81 -2.95 -12.04
C HIS A 89 12.37 -3.11 -10.57
N HIS A 90 12.32 -4.35 -10.13
CA HIS A 90 11.97 -4.70 -8.76
C HIS A 90 13.25 -4.77 -7.92
N ASN A 91 13.45 -3.79 -7.04
CA ASN A 91 14.66 -3.67 -6.23
C ASN A 91 14.61 -4.58 -5.00
N ALA A 92 13.45 -4.62 -4.34
CA ALA A 92 13.25 -5.40 -3.13
C ALA A 92 11.77 -5.68 -2.89
N MET A 93 11.49 -6.83 -2.28
CA MET A 93 10.18 -7.17 -1.73
C MET A 93 10.39 -7.97 -0.44
N LYS A 94 10.01 -7.38 0.70
CA LYS A 94 10.10 -8.08 1.97
C LYS A 94 8.77 -8.78 2.28
N LEU A 95 7.70 -8.01 2.44
CA LEU A 95 6.40 -8.55 2.83
C LEU A 95 5.27 -7.59 2.44
N ILE A 96 4.17 -8.13 1.89
CA ILE A 96 2.88 -7.44 1.81
C ILE A 96 2.02 -7.94 2.96
N ARG A 97 1.71 -7.07 3.91
CA ARG A 97 0.79 -7.35 5.01
C ARG A 97 -0.60 -6.91 4.61
N ILE A 98 -1.60 -7.74 4.79
CA ILE A 98 -2.99 -7.44 4.46
C ILE A 98 -3.89 -7.73 5.64
N GLY A 99 -5.02 -7.02 5.74
CA GLY A 99 -5.95 -7.22 6.84
C GLY A 99 -7.30 -6.55 6.65
N GLU A 100 -8.25 -7.01 7.44
CA GLU A 100 -9.58 -6.41 7.55
C GLU A 100 -9.50 -5.09 8.34
N ILE A 101 -10.33 -4.11 7.95
CA ILE A 101 -10.43 -2.84 8.68
C ILE A 101 -10.87 -3.05 10.13
N THR A 102 -11.80 -3.96 10.33
CA THR A 102 -12.37 -4.29 11.65
C THR A 102 -11.55 -5.31 12.44
N GLY A 103 -10.46 -5.80 11.84
CA GLY A 103 -9.65 -6.87 12.41
C GLY A 103 -10.18 -8.27 12.13
N GLY A 104 -9.41 -9.27 12.57
CA GLY A 104 -9.69 -10.68 12.35
C GLY A 104 -9.23 -11.22 10.99
N ILE A 105 -9.29 -12.52 10.84
CA ILE A 105 -8.96 -13.23 9.59
C ILE A 105 -10.25 -13.77 8.98
N SER A 106 -10.70 -13.16 7.91
CA SER A 106 -11.89 -13.61 7.17
C SER A 106 -11.53 -14.60 6.05
N PRO A 107 -12.49 -15.39 5.55
CA PRO A 107 -12.24 -16.27 4.40
C PRO A 107 -11.77 -15.53 3.15
N ARG A 108 -12.30 -14.32 2.88
CA ARG A 108 -11.89 -13.52 1.72
C ARG A 108 -10.46 -12.99 1.86
N LEU A 109 -10.05 -12.62 3.09
CA LEU A 109 -8.68 -12.20 3.38
C LEU A 109 -7.70 -13.34 3.17
N SER A 110 -8.03 -14.56 3.65
CA SER A 110 -7.23 -15.76 3.43
C SER A 110 -7.13 -16.14 1.95
N ALA A 111 -8.23 -15.97 1.19
CA ALA A 111 -8.22 -16.21 -0.25
C ALA A 111 -7.30 -15.21 -0.99
N LEU A 112 -7.31 -13.93 -0.58
CA LEU A 112 -6.43 -12.91 -1.15
C LEU A 112 -4.95 -13.19 -0.82
N GLU A 113 -4.66 -13.62 0.41
CA GLU A 113 -3.31 -14.05 0.81
C GLU A 113 -2.80 -15.18 -0.09
N ALA A 114 -3.59 -16.24 -0.25
CA ALA A 114 -3.25 -17.37 -1.10
C ALA A 114 -3.06 -16.97 -2.56
N LEU A 115 -3.91 -16.07 -3.08
CA LEU A 115 -3.77 -15.55 -4.44
C LEU A 115 -2.44 -14.82 -4.65
N PHE A 116 -2.05 -13.95 -3.72
CA PHE A 116 -0.78 -13.24 -3.80
C PHE A 116 0.41 -14.16 -3.68
N GLN A 117 0.36 -15.14 -2.78
CA GLN A 117 1.41 -16.16 -2.63
C GLN A 117 1.57 -17.00 -3.90
N ASN A 118 0.46 -17.43 -4.50
CA ASN A 118 0.46 -18.18 -5.76
C ASN A 118 1.01 -17.33 -6.94
N ALA A 119 0.84 -16.01 -6.88
CA ALA A 119 1.42 -15.07 -7.84
C ALA A 119 2.92 -14.79 -7.60
N GLY A 120 3.50 -15.36 -6.54
CA GLY A 120 4.92 -15.22 -6.19
C GLY A 120 5.23 -14.03 -5.29
N PHE A 121 4.21 -13.39 -4.69
CA PHE A 121 4.43 -12.37 -3.68
C PHE A 121 4.59 -13.01 -2.29
N ASN A 122 5.47 -12.43 -1.47
CA ASN A 122 5.48 -12.72 -0.05
C ASN A 122 4.37 -11.90 0.62
N ALA A 123 3.20 -12.50 0.78
CA ALA A 123 2.03 -11.85 1.37
C ALA A 123 1.56 -12.61 2.61
N LYS A 124 1.05 -11.89 3.62
CA LYS A 124 0.54 -12.46 4.85
C LYS A 124 -0.65 -11.67 5.39
N ALA A 125 -1.69 -12.39 5.80
CA ALA A 125 -2.85 -11.86 6.49
C ALA A 125 -2.55 -11.64 7.99
N PHE A 126 -3.08 -10.54 8.54
CA PHE A 126 -2.89 -10.18 9.94
C PHE A 126 -4.23 -9.82 10.59
N GLU A 127 -4.40 -10.23 11.84
CA GLU A 127 -5.61 -9.93 12.61
C GLU A 127 -5.80 -8.44 12.89
N ASN A 128 -4.71 -7.71 13.05
CA ASN A 128 -4.75 -6.27 13.34
C ASN A 128 -3.83 -5.50 12.39
N ILE A 129 -4.34 -5.22 11.20
CA ILE A 129 -3.60 -4.46 10.19
C ILE A 129 -3.39 -2.99 10.60
N ASN A 130 -4.29 -2.42 11.42
CA ASN A 130 -4.20 -1.04 11.84
C ASN A 130 -2.95 -0.79 12.70
N THR A 131 -2.62 -1.70 13.61
CA THR A 131 -1.36 -1.62 14.39
C THR A 131 -0.15 -1.58 13.45
N LEU A 132 -0.12 -2.43 12.43
CA LEU A 132 0.99 -2.50 11.48
C LEU A 132 1.12 -1.25 10.60
N ILE A 133 -0.01 -0.64 10.26
CA ILE A 133 -0.04 0.66 9.55
C ILE A 133 0.56 1.75 10.42
N TRP A 134 0.19 1.80 11.71
CA TRP A 134 0.73 2.75 12.66
C TRP A 134 2.24 2.55 12.92
N GLU A 135 2.69 1.30 13.12
CA GLU A 135 4.12 0.97 13.25
C GLU A 135 4.93 1.49 12.07
N LYS A 136 4.45 1.22 10.85
CA LYS A 136 5.11 1.72 9.64
C LYS A 136 5.06 3.24 9.51
N PHE A 137 3.94 3.85 9.88
CA PHE A 137 3.80 5.30 9.87
C PHE A 137 4.79 5.96 10.82
N LEU A 138 4.90 5.49 12.06
CA LEU A 138 5.89 5.98 13.03
C LEU A 138 7.32 5.84 12.51
N CYS A 139 7.66 4.70 11.93
CA CYS A 139 8.96 4.50 11.29
C CYS A 139 9.21 5.54 10.18
N ASN A 140 8.22 5.77 9.31
CA ASN A 140 8.37 6.71 8.21
C ASN A 140 8.53 8.16 8.69
N VAL A 141 7.77 8.61 9.70
CA VAL A 141 7.89 9.98 10.21
C VAL A 141 9.20 10.21 10.95
N THR A 142 9.72 9.17 11.63
CA THR A 142 11.00 9.23 12.33
C THR A 142 12.18 9.40 11.36
N PHE A 143 12.14 8.73 10.22
CA PHE A 143 13.30 8.67 9.33
C PHE A 143 13.15 9.51 8.07
N SER A 144 11.99 9.50 7.40
CA SER A 144 11.89 10.06 6.05
C SER A 144 12.10 11.57 6.00
N ALA A 145 11.42 12.33 6.87
CA ALA A 145 11.55 13.78 6.89
C ALA A 145 12.91 14.23 7.47
N PRO A 146 13.37 13.74 8.64
CA PRO A 146 14.67 14.12 9.18
C PRO A 146 15.83 13.78 8.24
N CYS A 147 15.88 12.56 7.67
CA CYS A 147 16.91 12.20 6.70
C CYS A 147 16.94 13.14 5.49
N THR A 148 15.76 13.60 5.02
CA THR A 148 15.67 14.54 3.90
C THR A 148 16.13 15.93 4.29
N VAL A 149 15.70 16.44 5.47
CA VAL A 149 16.02 17.79 5.94
C VAL A 149 17.51 17.94 6.23
N TYR A 150 18.10 16.92 6.85
CA TYR A 150 19.51 16.92 7.22
C TYR A 150 20.45 16.35 6.16
N GLU A 151 19.90 15.88 5.02
CA GLU A 151 20.64 15.23 3.93
C GLU A 151 21.52 14.06 4.42
N GLN A 152 20.98 13.30 5.38
CA GLN A 152 21.67 12.19 6.05
C GLN A 152 21.06 10.84 5.67
N THR A 153 21.89 9.80 5.71
CA THR A 153 21.42 8.42 5.74
C THR A 153 20.80 8.10 7.10
N VAL A 154 20.00 7.03 7.18
CA VAL A 154 19.42 6.58 8.46
C VAL A 154 20.52 6.30 9.50
N GLY A 155 21.62 5.67 9.09
CA GLY A 155 22.75 5.41 10.00
C GLY A 155 23.36 6.70 10.53
N ALA A 156 23.67 7.65 9.66
CA ALA A 156 24.26 8.93 10.05
C ALA A 156 23.31 9.75 10.96
N LEU A 157 22.00 9.72 10.68
CA LEU A 157 21.00 10.38 11.52
C LEU A 157 20.98 9.80 12.95
N MET A 158 21.09 8.47 13.09
CA MET A 158 21.08 7.80 14.40
C MET A 158 22.37 8.03 15.19
N GLU A 159 23.49 8.30 14.53
CA GLU A 159 24.79 8.61 15.15
C GLU A 159 24.89 10.07 15.59
N ASP A 160 24.11 10.97 14.98
CA ASP A 160 24.05 12.40 15.33
C ASP A 160 23.01 12.61 16.43
N GLN A 161 23.47 12.88 17.66
CA GLN A 161 22.60 12.98 18.83
C GLN A 161 21.54 14.07 18.71
N ASP A 162 21.87 15.23 18.15
CA ASP A 162 20.95 16.36 18.05
C ASP A 162 19.86 16.07 17.01
N HIS A 163 20.25 15.58 15.83
CA HIS A 163 19.32 15.22 14.78
C HIS A 163 18.45 14.01 15.15
N TRP A 164 19.02 13.04 15.89
CA TRP A 164 18.27 11.90 16.40
C TRP A 164 17.18 12.31 17.40
N MET A 165 17.46 13.28 18.28
CA MET A 165 16.45 13.80 19.19
C MET A 165 15.28 14.48 18.46
N VAL A 166 15.54 15.20 17.36
CA VAL A 166 14.50 15.75 16.51
C VAL A 166 13.67 14.64 15.83
N ALA A 167 14.34 13.59 15.35
CA ALA A 167 13.66 12.45 14.73
C ALA A 167 12.76 11.71 15.74
N LEU A 168 13.20 11.52 16.98
CA LEU A 168 12.39 10.92 18.05
C LEU A 168 11.20 11.80 18.44
N ALA A 169 11.36 13.12 18.49
CA ALA A 169 10.26 14.03 18.78
C ALA A 169 9.14 13.96 17.73
N ALA A 170 9.44 13.58 16.48
CA ALA A 170 8.44 13.39 15.44
C ALA A 170 7.53 12.17 15.69
N MET A 171 7.87 11.27 16.64
CA MET A 171 7.04 10.12 17.01
C MET A 171 6.02 10.44 18.12
N GLN A 172 6.15 11.56 18.81
CA GLN A 172 5.27 12.00 19.89
C GLN A 172 4.05 12.74 19.37
#